data_bab6e88b292ccb523daab9002383c395
#
_entry.id   bab6e88b292ccb523daab9002383c395
#
_cell.length_a   1.000
_cell.length_b   1.000
_cell.length_c   1.000
_cell.angle_alpha   90.00
_cell.angle_beta   90.00
_cell.angle_gamma   90.00
#
_symmetry.space_group_name_H-M   'P 1'
#
loop_
_entity.id
_entity.type
_entity.pdbx_description
1 polymer ?
#
loop_
_entity_poly.entity_id
_entity_poly.type
_entity_poly.pdbx_seq_one_letter_code
_entity_poly.pdbx_strand_id
1 'polypeptide(L)'
;MRNLVMITPYGAPGTNGLSDHVDQIVAALADQDIPSIDTIGVTRTAKEVDICRGIVMQGDSRGLNQLLDRYVTPGCTLVVHYVCYGYQRQGCPFSLIRSLRDLRSLREFRMVSVFHELYASGPPWTSTFYVAPFQRFLFRSLAGLSDEVVTSTPAYKRTLELQGRSTGMHPVVSNIGEPLRPCELTQRANRAVVFGLPHSRRPLLESRRLVPTLEKLAVDEVFEIGDPCDGPPANIGRVRWYQCGNLSGEKVSELFLQSRFGLLYYPRHLLSKSGVFAAYASHRVVPILLAQPGSPVEELKPQTHYLDSSDMQSLDTAAMQGIADECWQWYVNTRSANVCKELYVDWCRD
;
A
#
# COMPACT_ATOMS: atom_id res chain seq x y z
N MET A 1 24.29 -7.59 12.71
CA MET A 1 23.18 -7.44 11.73
C MET A 1 23.70 -7.37 10.31
N ARG A 2 22.92 -7.86 9.35
CA ARG A 2 23.24 -7.87 7.91
C ARG A 2 22.92 -6.53 7.27
N ASN A 3 23.63 -6.17 6.20
CA ASN A 3 23.23 -5.08 5.31
C ASN A 3 21.88 -5.38 4.67
N LEU A 4 21.05 -4.38 4.49
CA LEU A 4 19.73 -4.50 3.84
C LEU A 4 19.77 -3.88 2.45
N VAL A 5 19.37 -4.66 1.45
CA VAL A 5 19.16 -4.17 0.08
C VAL A 5 17.70 -4.41 -0.28
N MET A 6 17.02 -3.38 -0.78
CA MET A 6 15.63 -3.49 -1.23
C MET A 6 15.53 -3.23 -2.73
N ILE A 7 14.79 -4.06 -3.45
CA ILE A 7 14.42 -3.82 -4.85
C ILE A 7 12.93 -3.50 -4.91
N THR A 8 12.59 -2.38 -5.52
CA THR A 8 11.20 -1.94 -5.63
C THR A 8 10.91 -1.29 -6.98
N PRO A 9 9.70 -1.43 -7.54
CA PRO A 9 9.23 -0.52 -8.56
C PRO A 9 9.17 0.88 -7.98
N TYR A 10 9.77 1.85 -8.65
CA TYR A 10 9.91 3.20 -8.14
C TYR A 10 9.24 4.24 -9.05
N GLY A 11 8.62 5.24 -8.45
CA GLY A 11 8.02 6.41 -9.10
C GLY A 11 8.30 7.67 -8.28
N ALA A 12 7.99 8.83 -8.84
CA ALA A 12 8.09 10.08 -8.08
C ALA A 12 7.19 10.01 -6.82
N PRO A 13 7.59 10.64 -5.70
CA PRO A 13 6.82 10.66 -4.47
C PRO A 13 5.35 11.05 -4.71
N GLY A 14 4.41 10.33 -4.09
CA GLY A 14 2.97 10.53 -4.25
C GLY A 14 2.37 10.01 -5.57
N THR A 15 3.19 9.43 -6.48
CA THR A 15 2.70 8.87 -7.76
C THR A 15 2.64 7.35 -7.77
N ASN A 16 3.29 6.70 -6.83
CA ASN A 16 3.35 5.25 -6.70
C ASN A 16 3.30 4.84 -5.23
N GLY A 17 2.16 4.32 -4.78
CA GLY A 17 1.97 3.93 -3.39
C GLY A 17 2.95 2.86 -2.88
N LEU A 18 3.64 2.12 -3.76
CA LEU A 18 4.66 1.17 -3.32
C LEU A 18 6.00 1.85 -3.03
N SER A 19 6.41 2.85 -3.84
CA SER A 19 7.58 3.66 -3.49
C SER A 19 7.36 4.41 -2.19
N ASP A 20 6.20 5.07 -2.03
CA ASP A 20 5.86 5.77 -0.78
C ASP A 20 5.91 4.80 0.43
N HIS A 21 5.42 3.57 0.25
CA HIS A 21 5.49 2.52 1.27
C HIS A 21 6.94 2.15 1.64
N VAL A 22 7.81 1.94 0.65
CA VAL A 22 9.24 1.63 0.88
C VAL A 22 9.96 2.80 1.55
N ASP A 23 9.64 4.04 1.17
CA ASP A 23 10.21 5.23 1.79
C ASP A 23 9.84 5.35 3.28
N GLN A 24 8.60 5.03 3.65
CA GLN A 24 8.17 4.96 5.05
C GLN A 24 8.93 3.85 5.83
N ILE A 25 9.19 2.71 5.20
CA ILE A 25 10.00 1.64 5.81
C ILE A 25 11.44 2.11 6.03
N VAL A 26 12.06 2.70 5.03
CA VAL A 26 13.44 3.24 5.15
C VAL A 26 13.51 4.27 6.27
N ALA A 27 12.56 5.18 6.35
CA ALA A 27 12.49 6.17 7.42
C ALA A 27 12.34 5.51 8.81
N ALA A 28 11.50 4.47 8.92
CA ALA A 28 11.30 3.74 10.18
C ALA A 28 12.53 2.92 10.61
N LEU A 29 13.41 2.57 9.68
CA LEU A 29 14.63 1.81 9.93
C LEU A 29 15.86 2.71 10.22
N ALA A 30 15.75 4.02 10.05
CA ALA A 30 16.90 4.93 10.12
C ALA A 30 17.60 4.97 11.49
N ASP A 31 16.89 4.63 12.56
CA ASP A 31 17.38 4.55 13.94
C ASP A 31 17.87 3.15 14.37
N GLN A 32 17.90 2.18 13.44
CA GLN A 32 18.28 0.80 13.75
C GLN A 32 19.75 0.52 13.43
N ASP A 33 20.36 -0.43 14.17
CA ASP A 33 21.75 -0.86 13.98
C ASP A 33 21.97 -1.72 12.71
N ILE A 34 21.30 -1.36 11.60
CA ILE A 34 21.52 -1.97 10.29
C ILE A 34 22.70 -1.24 9.64
N PRO A 35 23.80 -1.94 9.27
CA PRO A 35 25.03 -1.28 8.84
C PRO A 35 24.86 -0.45 7.56
N SER A 36 24.04 -0.91 6.61
CA SER A 36 23.59 -0.12 5.45
C SER A 36 22.20 -0.51 5.02
N ILE A 37 21.44 0.48 4.52
CA ILE A 37 20.14 0.30 3.88
C ILE A 37 20.25 0.89 2.48
N ASP A 38 20.19 0.03 1.46
CA ASP A 38 20.33 0.42 0.06
C ASP A 38 19.04 0.08 -0.69
N THR A 39 18.55 1.00 -1.52
CA THR A 39 17.33 0.78 -2.33
C THR A 39 17.66 0.88 -3.81
N ILE A 40 17.27 -0.15 -4.58
CA ILE A 40 17.36 -0.21 -6.03
C ILE A 40 15.96 0.04 -6.59
N GLY A 41 15.76 1.19 -7.23
CA GLY A 41 14.50 1.57 -7.86
C GLY A 41 14.42 1.13 -9.31
N VAL A 42 13.37 0.41 -9.71
CA VAL A 42 13.06 0.10 -11.11
C VAL A 42 11.96 1.04 -11.60
N THR A 43 12.29 1.96 -12.52
CA THR A 43 11.38 3.02 -12.96
C THR A 43 11.01 2.92 -14.43
N ARG A 44 9.88 3.53 -14.81
CA ARG A 44 9.45 3.69 -16.21
C ARG A 44 9.94 4.99 -16.84
N THR A 45 10.34 5.95 -16.04
CA THR A 45 10.72 7.29 -16.49
C THR A 45 12.04 7.69 -15.85
N ALA A 46 12.95 8.25 -16.64
CA ALA A 46 14.28 8.71 -16.18
C ALA A 46 14.23 10.03 -15.38
N LYS A 47 13.20 10.26 -14.55
CA LYS A 47 13.18 11.40 -13.65
C LYS A 47 14.08 11.10 -12.46
N GLU A 48 14.92 12.06 -12.11
CA GLU A 48 15.78 11.99 -10.92
C GLU A 48 14.95 11.71 -9.67
N VAL A 49 15.42 10.76 -8.87
CA VAL A 49 14.77 10.33 -7.64
C VAL A 49 15.83 10.28 -6.56
N ASP A 50 15.75 11.21 -5.62
CA ASP A 50 16.79 11.47 -4.62
C ASP A 50 17.01 10.37 -3.57
N ILE A 51 16.10 9.41 -3.45
CA ILE A 51 16.07 8.45 -2.32
C ILE A 51 16.70 7.10 -2.66
N CYS A 52 16.72 6.71 -3.94
CA CYS A 52 17.33 5.45 -4.36
C CYS A 52 18.81 5.61 -4.61
N ARG A 53 19.66 4.75 -4.00
CA ARG A 53 21.10 4.70 -4.31
C ARG A 53 21.39 4.18 -5.71
N GLY A 54 20.43 3.49 -6.33
CA GLY A 54 20.54 3.03 -7.71
C GLY A 54 19.18 3.01 -8.40
N ILE A 55 19.09 3.64 -9.57
CA ILE A 55 17.89 3.62 -10.41
C ILE A 55 18.21 2.92 -11.72
N VAL A 56 17.30 2.04 -12.14
CA VAL A 56 17.39 1.34 -13.42
C VAL A 56 16.08 1.47 -14.19
N MET A 57 16.18 1.65 -15.51
CA MET A 57 15.01 1.68 -16.36
C MET A 57 14.36 0.31 -16.48
N GLN A 58 13.04 0.29 -16.54
CA GLN A 58 12.27 -0.93 -16.72
C GLN A 58 12.70 -1.64 -18.02
N GLY A 59 13.14 -2.91 -17.90
CA GLY A 59 13.67 -3.70 -19.02
C GLY A 59 15.19 -3.62 -19.23
N ASP A 60 15.91 -2.74 -18.54
CA ASP A 60 17.36 -2.67 -18.59
C ASP A 60 17.99 -3.75 -17.67
N SER A 61 18.18 -4.94 -18.23
CA SER A 61 18.78 -6.07 -17.52
C SER A 61 20.26 -5.84 -17.18
N ARG A 62 20.99 -5.07 -18.01
CA ARG A 62 22.41 -4.81 -17.78
C ARG A 62 22.59 -3.85 -16.60
N GLY A 63 21.85 -2.76 -16.60
CA GLY A 63 21.88 -1.82 -15.49
C GLY A 63 21.43 -2.46 -14.17
N LEU A 64 20.39 -3.31 -14.21
CA LEU A 64 19.96 -4.06 -13.04
C LEU A 64 21.06 -4.97 -12.52
N ASN A 65 21.71 -5.75 -13.36
CA ASN A 65 22.81 -6.64 -12.96
C ASN A 65 23.98 -5.86 -12.32
N GLN A 66 24.34 -4.70 -12.92
CA GLN A 66 25.39 -3.85 -12.36
C GLN A 66 25.04 -3.34 -10.93
N LEU A 67 23.78 -2.94 -10.71
CA LEU A 67 23.35 -2.52 -9.38
C LEU A 67 23.29 -3.69 -8.40
N LEU A 68 22.78 -4.84 -8.83
CA LEU A 68 22.78 -6.05 -8.01
C LEU A 68 24.21 -6.46 -7.63
N ASP A 69 25.15 -6.44 -8.57
CA ASP A 69 26.57 -6.77 -8.31
C ASP A 69 27.23 -5.80 -7.34
N ARG A 70 26.83 -4.54 -7.39
CA ARG A 70 27.35 -3.48 -6.53
C ARG A 70 26.84 -3.55 -5.09
N TYR A 71 25.54 -3.77 -4.91
CA TYR A 71 24.88 -3.61 -3.62
C TYR A 71 24.60 -4.95 -2.91
N VAL A 72 24.34 -6.04 -3.63
CA VAL A 72 24.05 -7.34 -3.02
C VAL A 72 25.37 -8.07 -2.73
N THR A 73 25.92 -7.83 -1.55
CA THR A 73 27.16 -8.46 -1.09
C THR A 73 26.88 -9.81 -0.38
N PRO A 74 27.85 -10.72 -0.28
CA PRO A 74 27.70 -11.94 0.51
C PRO A 74 27.28 -11.64 1.96
N GLY A 75 26.31 -12.39 2.47
CA GLY A 75 25.79 -12.23 3.82
C GLY A 75 24.76 -11.11 4.01
N CYS A 76 24.41 -10.31 2.99
CA CYS A 76 23.35 -9.30 3.09
C CYS A 76 21.95 -9.93 3.12
N THR A 77 20.94 -9.13 3.46
CA THR A 77 19.53 -9.44 3.25
C THR A 77 19.01 -8.65 2.04
N LEU A 78 18.52 -9.37 1.03
CA LEU A 78 17.87 -8.79 -0.14
C LEU A 78 16.37 -8.94 -0.01
N VAL A 79 15.64 -7.82 -0.01
CA VAL A 79 14.18 -7.78 -0.01
C VAL A 79 13.66 -7.35 -1.38
N VAL A 80 12.83 -8.18 -2.00
CA VAL A 80 12.23 -7.89 -3.32
C VAL A 80 10.75 -7.56 -3.14
N HIS A 81 10.38 -6.30 -3.31
CA HIS A 81 8.98 -5.86 -3.33
C HIS A 81 8.34 -6.16 -4.68
N TYR A 82 7.64 -7.28 -4.80
CA TYR A 82 7.15 -7.78 -6.08
C TYR A 82 5.74 -7.27 -6.41
N VAL A 83 5.68 -6.52 -7.52
CA VAL A 83 4.47 -6.18 -8.29
C VAL A 83 4.81 -6.34 -9.75
N CYS A 84 4.26 -7.33 -10.42
CA CYS A 84 4.69 -7.74 -11.77
C CYS A 84 4.67 -6.59 -12.80
N TYR A 85 3.64 -5.76 -12.81
CA TYR A 85 3.52 -4.60 -13.70
C TYR A 85 4.43 -3.42 -13.33
N GLY A 86 4.94 -3.39 -12.12
CA GLY A 86 5.91 -2.41 -11.67
C GLY A 86 7.28 -2.61 -12.34
N TYR A 87 7.67 -3.85 -12.57
CA TYR A 87 8.97 -4.21 -13.15
C TYR A 87 8.97 -4.33 -14.66
N GLN A 88 7.82 -4.59 -15.30
CA GLN A 88 7.74 -4.74 -16.74
C GLN A 88 6.32 -4.40 -17.21
N ARG A 89 6.23 -3.67 -18.35
CA ARG A 89 4.96 -3.11 -18.85
C ARG A 89 3.85 -4.16 -19.07
N GLN A 90 4.20 -5.37 -19.49
CA GLN A 90 3.27 -6.47 -19.68
C GLN A 90 3.13 -7.36 -18.44
N GLY A 91 3.78 -7.00 -17.34
CA GLY A 91 3.76 -7.75 -16.07
C GLY A 91 4.51 -9.08 -16.11
N CYS A 92 5.45 -9.25 -17.05
CA CYS A 92 6.26 -10.45 -17.19
C CYS A 92 7.76 -10.17 -17.02
N PRO A 93 8.25 -9.87 -15.79
CA PRO A 93 9.63 -9.46 -15.57
C PRO A 93 10.61 -10.65 -15.59
N PHE A 94 10.74 -11.33 -16.73
CA PHE A 94 11.68 -12.46 -16.91
C PHE A 94 13.12 -12.09 -16.59
N SER A 95 13.55 -10.88 -16.99
CA SER A 95 14.91 -10.38 -16.75
C SER A 95 15.22 -10.28 -15.26
N LEU A 96 14.31 -9.74 -14.46
CA LEU A 96 14.45 -9.66 -13.00
C LEU A 96 14.66 -11.05 -12.38
N ILE A 97 13.78 -12.00 -12.73
CA ILE A 97 13.85 -13.36 -12.16
C ILE A 97 15.15 -14.07 -12.59
N ARG A 98 15.58 -13.87 -13.83
CA ARG A 98 16.85 -14.41 -14.34
C ARG A 98 18.04 -13.79 -13.60
N SER A 99 18.09 -12.47 -13.49
CA SER A 99 19.17 -11.77 -12.77
C SER A 99 19.29 -12.24 -11.30
N LEU A 100 18.15 -12.38 -10.60
CA LEU A 100 18.14 -12.87 -9.23
C LEU A 100 18.61 -14.33 -9.11
N ARG A 101 18.22 -15.18 -10.07
CA ARG A 101 18.67 -16.58 -10.12
C ARG A 101 20.19 -16.68 -10.36
N ASP A 102 20.70 -15.92 -11.33
CA ASP A 102 22.11 -15.89 -11.66
C ASP A 102 22.93 -15.39 -10.48
N LEU A 103 22.47 -14.32 -9.82
CA LEU A 103 23.11 -13.78 -8.62
C LEU A 103 23.14 -14.80 -7.46
N ARG A 104 22.02 -15.50 -7.23
CA ARG A 104 21.91 -16.54 -6.19
C ARG A 104 22.84 -17.72 -6.41
N SER A 105 23.18 -18.02 -7.69
CA SER A 105 24.15 -19.07 -8.00
C SER A 105 25.60 -18.66 -7.75
N LEU A 106 25.86 -17.37 -7.64
CA LEU A 106 27.23 -16.82 -7.48
C LEU A 106 27.54 -16.37 -6.05
N ARG A 107 26.52 -16.09 -5.23
CA ARG A 107 26.69 -15.49 -3.89
C ARG A 107 25.66 -16.05 -2.90
N GLU A 108 26.09 -16.17 -1.66
CA GLU A 108 25.19 -16.49 -0.54
C GLU A 108 24.68 -15.20 0.11
N PHE A 109 23.37 -15.04 0.15
CA PHE A 109 22.67 -13.95 0.81
C PHE A 109 21.25 -14.41 1.20
N ARG A 110 20.64 -13.79 2.19
CA ARG A 110 19.24 -14.04 2.54
C ARG A 110 18.33 -13.30 1.55
N MET A 111 17.37 -14.01 0.99
CA MET A 111 16.40 -13.43 0.05
C MET A 111 14.99 -13.52 0.58
N VAL A 112 14.35 -12.37 0.74
CA VAL A 112 12.96 -12.25 1.16
C VAL A 112 12.14 -11.65 0.00
N SER A 113 11.01 -12.27 -0.35
CA SER A 113 10.10 -11.71 -1.35
C SER A 113 8.79 -11.27 -0.72
N VAL A 114 8.50 -9.97 -0.88
CA VAL A 114 7.25 -9.32 -0.46
C VAL A 114 6.31 -9.25 -1.66
N PHE A 115 5.31 -10.13 -1.70
CA PHE A 115 4.33 -10.15 -2.79
C PHE A 115 3.17 -9.20 -2.52
N HIS A 116 3.20 -8.03 -3.13
CA HIS A 116 2.07 -7.09 -3.12
C HIS A 116 0.98 -7.49 -4.12
N GLU A 117 1.37 -8.15 -5.22
CA GLU A 117 0.49 -8.76 -6.21
C GLU A 117 1.12 -10.05 -6.71
N LEU A 118 0.30 -11.09 -6.96
CA LEU A 118 0.80 -12.36 -7.47
C LEU A 118 0.79 -12.38 -9.00
N TYR A 119 -0.40 -12.24 -9.57
CA TYR A 119 -0.62 -12.23 -11.01
C TYR A 119 -1.98 -11.59 -11.32
N ALA A 120 -2.12 -11.08 -12.54
CA ALA A 120 -3.40 -10.59 -13.01
C ALA A 120 -4.34 -11.73 -13.36
N SER A 121 -5.62 -11.50 -13.21
CA SER A 121 -6.69 -12.38 -13.68
C SER A 121 -7.70 -11.56 -14.47
N GLY A 122 -8.25 -12.15 -15.52
CA GLY A 122 -9.25 -11.48 -16.34
C GLY A 122 -10.00 -12.46 -17.24
N PRO A 123 -11.13 -12.05 -17.82
CA PRO A 123 -11.86 -12.84 -18.79
C PRO A 123 -11.02 -13.18 -20.03
N PRO A 124 -11.38 -14.25 -20.79
CA PRO A 124 -10.60 -14.71 -21.95
C PRO A 124 -10.38 -13.69 -23.08
N TRP A 125 -11.16 -12.63 -23.13
CA TRP A 125 -11.04 -11.53 -24.11
C TRP A 125 -10.13 -10.40 -23.65
N THR A 126 -9.45 -10.54 -22.53
CA THR A 126 -8.54 -9.52 -21.99
C THR A 126 -7.07 -9.92 -22.16
N SER A 127 -6.19 -8.95 -22.32
CA SER A 127 -4.74 -9.20 -22.36
C SER A 127 -4.22 -9.85 -21.08
N THR A 128 -4.85 -9.57 -19.94
CA THR A 128 -4.52 -10.15 -18.63
C THR A 128 -4.70 -11.66 -18.59
N PHE A 129 -5.70 -12.21 -19.32
CA PHE A 129 -5.90 -13.65 -19.45
C PHE A 129 -4.68 -14.36 -20.10
N TYR A 130 -4.16 -13.77 -21.17
CA TYR A 130 -3.04 -14.37 -21.93
C TYR A 130 -1.70 -14.25 -21.22
N VAL A 131 -1.48 -13.22 -20.42
CA VAL A 131 -0.22 -13.04 -19.67
C VAL A 131 -0.23 -13.76 -18.32
N ALA A 132 -1.40 -14.07 -17.76
CA ALA A 132 -1.55 -14.70 -16.45
C ALA A 132 -0.75 -16.02 -16.26
N PRO A 133 -0.66 -16.95 -17.23
CA PRO A 133 0.16 -18.16 -17.10
C PRO A 133 1.65 -17.83 -16.90
N PHE A 134 2.18 -16.85 -17.64
CA PHE A 134 3.58 -16.42 -17.51
C PHE A 134 3.83 -15.72 -16.16
N GLN A 135 2.91 -14.88 -15.73
CA GLN A 135 2.98 -14.24 -14.42
C GLN A 135 2.94 -15.26 -13.29
N ARG A 136 2.07 -16.30 -13.42
CA ARG A 136 2.03 -17.43 -12.46
C ARG A 136 3.33 -18.20 -12.41
N PHE A 137 3.97 -18.44 -13.55
CA PHE A 137 5.29 -19.06 -13.60
C PHE A 137 6.35 -18.20 -12.91
N LEU A 138 6.35 -16.88 -13.18
CA LEU A 138 7.36 -15.95 -12.64
C LEU A 138 7.25 -15.77 -11.14
N PHE A 139 6.03 -15.57 -10.59
CA PHE A 139 5.90 -15.44 -9.14
C PHE A 139 6.27 -16.74 -8.40
N ARG A 140 5.94 -17.90 -8.97
CA ARG A 140 6.38 -19.20 -8.43
C ARG A 140 7.89 -19.35 -8.46
N SER A 141 8.52 -18.94 -9.56
CA SER A 141 9.97 -18.94 -9.69
C SER A 141 10.63 -18.05 -8.65
N LEU A 142 10.10 -16.84 -8.44
CA LEU A 142 10.59 -15.92 -7.41
C LEU A 142 10.39 -16.50 -6.00
N ALA A 143 9.20 -17.01 -5.69
CA ALA A 143 8.93 -17.66 -4.43
C ALA A 143 9.86 -18.87 -4.18
N GLY A 144 10.20 -19.63 -5.24
CA GLY A 144 11.15 -20.76 -5.17
C GLY A 144 12.59 -20.33 -4.92
N LEU A 145 13.00 -19.13 -5.33
CA LEU A 145 14.33 -18.56 -5.10
C LEU A 145 14.47 -17.96 -3.69
N SER A 146 13.37 -17.61 -3.04
CA SER A 146 13.34 -16.88 -1.76
C SER A 146 13.49 -17.82 -0.57
N ASP A 147 14.24 -17.40 0.42
CA ASP A 147 14.33 -18.08 1.72
C ASP A 147 13.05 -17.85 2.53
N GLU A 148 12.49 -16.64 2.42
CA GLU A 148 11.23 -16.27 3.06
C GLU A 148 10.29 -15.58 2.08
N VAL A 149 9.00 -15.82 2.26
CA VAL A 149 7.93 -15.28 1.42
C VAL A 149 6.88 -14.62 2.32
N VAL A 150 6.55 -13.39 2.03
CA VAL A 150 5.52 -12.64 2.75
C VAL A 150 4.56 -11.96 1.78
N THR A 151 3.36 -11.66 2.24
CA THR A 151 2.35 -10.96 1.46
C THR A 151 1.41 -10.14 2.34
N SER A 152 0.73 -9.15 1.75
CA SER A 152 -0.12 -8.21 2.51
C SER A 152 -1.58 -8.63 2.63
N THR A 153 -2.01 -9.75 2.01
CA THR A 153 -3.41 -10.19 2.09
C THR A 153 -3.56 -11.67 2.43
N PRO A 154 -4.57 -12.06 3.23
CA PRO A 154 -4.85 -13.46 3.53
C PRO A 154 -5.14 -14.29 2.28
N ALA A 155 -5.76 -13.71 1.24
CA ALA A 155 -6.05 -14.40 -0.01
C ALA A 155 -4.78 -14.80 -0.77
N TYR A 156 -3.79 -13.91 -0.82
CA TYR A 156 -2.50 -14.22 -1.45
C TYR A 156 -1.69 -15.20 -0.61
N LYS A 157 -1.74 -15.06 0.72
CA LYS A 157 -1.12 -16.01 1.66
C LYS A 157 -1.62 -17.43 1.38
N ARG A 158 -2.94 -17.66 1.35
CA ARG A 158 -3.52 -18.96 1.01
C ARG A 158 -3.04 -19.49 -0.36
N THR A 159 -2.96 -18.61 -1.37
CA THR A 159 -2.48 -19.00 -2.71
C THR A 159 -1.04 -19.49 -2.70
N LEU A 160 -0.16 -18.84 -1.92
CA LEU A 160 1.26 -19.23 -1.77
C LEU A 160 1.40 -20.50 -0.93
N GLU A 161 0.64 -20.64 0.14
CA GLU A 161 0.63 -21.83 1.00
C GLU A 161 0.15 -23.10 0.26
N LEU A 162 -0.86 -22.97 -0.61
CA LEU A 162 -1.30 -24.05 -1.50
C LEU A 162 -0.22 -24.52 -2.49
N GLN A 163 0.85 -23.73 -2.65
CA GLN A 163 2.02 -24.09 -3.46
C GLN A 163 3.20 -24.59 -2.61
N GLY A 164 2.95 -24.93 -1.36
CA GLY A 164 3.94 -25.47 -0.44
C GLY A 164 4.92 -24.43 0.12
N ARG A 165 4.58 -23.13 0.07
CA ARG A 165 5.40 -22.06 0.65
C ARG A 165 4.80 -21.57 1.97
N SER A 166 5.52 -21.76 3.06
CA SER A 166 5.20 -21.06 4.31
C SER A 166 5.25 -19.56 4.04
N THR A 167 4.18 -18.85 4.40
CA THR A 167 4.03 -17.45 4.01
C THR A 167 3.64 -16.60 5.21
N GLY A 168 4.47 -15.60 5.51
CA GLY A 168 4.20 -14.59 6.52
C GLY A 168 3.25 -13.48 6.01
N MET A 169 2.83 -12.62 6.94
CA MET A 169 2.09 -11.41 6.61
C MET A 169 3.04 -10.20 6.65
N HIS A 170 2.94 -9.36 5.62
CA HIS A 170 3.68 -8.09 5.55
C HIS A 170 2.72 -6.93 5.82
N PRO A 171 3.03 -6.05 6.78
CA PRO A 171 2.20 -4.88 7.07
C PRO A 171 2.11 -3.93 5.87
N VAL A 172 0.96 -3.28 5.70
CA VAL A 172 0.80 -2.15 4.78
C VAL A 172 0.70 -0.90 5.65
N VAL A 173 1.80 -0.16 5.74
CA VAL A 173 1.89 1.06 6.53
C VAL A 173 1.11 2.21 5.87
N SER A 174 0.83 3.25 6.65
CA SER A 174 0.29 4.51 6.14
C SER A 174 1.25 5.11 5.10
N ASN A 175 0.74 5.53 3.95
CA ASN A 175 1.54 6.13 2.89
C ASN A 175 1.84 7.64 3.09
N ILE A 176 1.38 8.21 4.19
CA ILE A 176 1.63 9.61 4.58
C ILE A 176 2.32 9.74 5.94
N GLY A 177 2.80 8.63 6.51
CA GLY A 177 3.36 8.58 7.85
C GLY A 177 2.30 8.40 8.94
N GLU A 178 2.71 8.48 10.19
CA GLU A 178 1.88 8.22 11.37
C GLU A 178 1.95 9.41 12.33
N PRO A 179 0.81 9.91 12.83
CA PRO A 179 0.82 10.94 13.85
C PRO A 179 1.21 10.36 15.21
N LEU A 180 1.92 11.12 16.03
CA LEU A 180 2.33 10.69 17.37
C LEU A 180 1.13 10.39 18.28
N ARG A 181 0.08 11.20 18.22
CA ARG A 181 -1.15 11.06 19.01
C ARG A 181 -2.35 11.60 18.24
N PRO A 182 -3.18 10.76 17.63
CA PRO A 182 -4.42 11.21 17.01
C PRO A 182 -5.45 11.61 18.08
N CYS A 183 -6.08 12.78 17.89
CA CYS A 183 -7.10 13.31 18.82
C CYS A 183 -8.46 12.58 18.67
N GLU A 184 -9.33 12.79 19.65
CA GLU A 184 -10.72 12.29 19.64
C GLU A 184 -11.57 12.94 18.53
N LEU A 185 -12.59 12.22 18.04
CA LEU A 185 -13.50 12.75 17.00
C LEU A 185 -14.29 13.96 17.46
N THR A 186 -14.58 14.08 18.77
CA THR A 186 -15.27 15.24 19.34
C THR A 186 -14.51 16.56 19.19
N GLN A 187 -13.19 16.47 19.05
CA GLN A 187 -12.30 17.61 18.84
C GLN A 187 -12.16 18.00 17.37
N ARG A 188 -12.79 17.24 16.44
CA ARG A 188 -12.65 17.42 15.00
C ARG A 188 -13.91 18.03 14.40
N ALA A 189 -13.70 18.79 13.31
CA ALA A 189 -14.80 19.28 12.50
C ALA A 189 -15.60 18.13 11.85
N ASN A 190 -16.88 18.34 11.57
CA ASN A 190 -17.71 17.38 10.85
C ASN A 190 -17.39 17.39 9.35
N ARG A 191 -16.19 16.94 9.05
CA ARG A 191 -15.48 17.02 7.78
C ARG A 191 -15.15 15.63 7.29
N ALA A 192 -15.20 15.45 5.97
CA ALA A 192 -14.71 14.25 5.32
C ALA A 192 -13.49 14.56 4.44
N VAL A 193 -12.62 13.57 4.28
CA VAL A 193 -11.49 13.61 3.35
C VAL A 193 -11.65 12.52 2.30
N VAL A 194 -11.25 12.83 1.06
CA VAL A 194 -11.12 11.92 -0.07
C VAL A 194 -9.67 11.99 -0.53
N PHE A 195 -8.93 10.90 -0.37
CA PHE A 195 -7.50 10.87 -0.62
C PHE A 195 -7.09 9.73 -1.54
N GLY A 196 -6.08 9.96 -2.37
CA GLY A 196 -5.46 8.94 -3.20
C GLY A 196 -5.30 9.36 -4.67
N LEU A 197 -4.90 8.39 -5.50
CA LEU A 197 -4.68 8.60 -6.93
C LEU A 197 -6.01 8.78 -7.69
N PRO A 198 -6.02 9.48 -8.84
CA PRO A 198 -7.24 9.74 -9.61
C PRO A 198 -8.06 8.49 -9.92
N HIS A 199 -7.42 7.39 -10.30
CA HIS A 199 -8.09 6.13 -10.63
C HIS A 199 -8.79 5.47 -9.43
N SER A 200 -8.36 5.74 -8.20
CA SER A 200 -9.01 5.24 -6.98
C SER A 200 -10.12 6.16 -6.49
N ARG A 201 -10.03 7.48 -6.77
CA ARG A 201 -11.02 8.47 -6.37
C ARG A 201 -12.20 8.59 -7.35
N ARG A 202 -11.94 8.45 -8.67
CA ARG A 202 -13.00 8.57 -9.69
C ARG A 202 -14.20 7.65 -9.42
N PRO A 203 -14.05 6.33 -9.14
CA PRO A 203 -15.20 5.48 -8.82
C PRO A 203 -15.96 5.90 -7.56
N LEU A 204 -15.29 6.56 -6.61
CA LEU A 204 -15.90 7.14 -5.43
C LEU A 204 -16.76 8.34 -5.82
N LEU A 205 -16.22 9.26 -6.62
CA LEU A 205 -16.90 10.49 -7.07
C LEU A 205 -18.11 10.17 -7.95
N GLU A 206 -18.03 9.12 -8.77
CA GLU A 206 -19.12 8.64 -9.62
C GLU A 206 -20.17 7.79 -8.86
N SER A 207 -19.89 7.45 -7.60
CA SER A 207 -20.76 6.57 -6.81
C SER A 207 -22.07 7.25 -6.45
N ARG A 208 -23.20 6.64 -6.84
CA ARG A 208 -24.55 7.07 -6.45
C ARG A 208 -24.77 7.07 -4.92
N ARG A 209 -23.89 6.44 -4.15
CA ARG A 209 -23.96 6.39 -2.69
C ARG A 209 -23.26 7.58 -2.03
N LEU A 210 -22.43 8.33 -2.75
CA LEU A 210 -21.63 9.39 -2.15
C LEU A 210 -22.51 10.46 -1.50
N VAL A 211 -23.42 11.06 -2.27
CA VAL A 211 -24.29 12.14 -1.76
C VAL A 211 -25.15 11.67 -0.58
N PRO A 212 -25.91 10.55 -0.68
CA PRO A 212 -26.66 10.04 0.47
C PRO A 212 -25.80 9.73 1.72
N THR A 213 -24.56 9.31 1.52
CA THR A 213 -23.61 9.05 2.63
C THR A 213 -23.22 10.35 3.32
N LEU A 214 -22.87 11.41 2.55
CA LEU A 214 -22.52 12.71 3.11
C LEU A 214 -23.70 13.35 3.85
N GLU A 215 -24.91 13.25 3.33
CA GLU A 215 -26.13 13.73 3.98
C GLU A 215 -26.39 12.99 5.30
N LYS A 216 -26.29 11.66 5.31
CA LYS A 216 -26.52 10.83 6.50
C LYS A 216 -25.52 11.10 7.60
N LEU A 217 -24.25 11.38 7.25
CA LEU A 217 -23.20 11.77 8.18
C LEU A 217 -23.25 13.27 8.56
N ALA A 218 -24.18 14.03 7.97
CA ALA A 218 -24.32 15.47 8.10
C ALA A 218 -22.99 16.22 7.84
N VAL A 219 -22.20 15.77 6.86
CA VAL A 219 -20.89 16.34 6.54
C VAL A 219 -21.04 17.78 6.04
N ASP A 220 -20.27 18.70 6.63
CA ASP A 220 -20.26 20.13 6.26
C ASP A 220 -19.27 20.41 5.12
N GLU A 221 -18.12 19.73 5.13
CA GLU A 221 -17.01 19.99 4.23
C GLU A 221 -16.35 18.68 3.76
N VAL A 222 -15.93 18.65 2.49
CA VAL A 222 -15.12 17.58 1.93
C VAL A 222 -13.82 18.16 1.38
N PHE A 223 -12.70 17.57 1.74
CA PHE A 223 -11.37 17.89 1.20
C PHE A 223 -10.91 16.75 0.30
N GLU A 224 -10.87 17.04 -1.00
CA GLU A 224 -10.35 16.12 -2.02
C GLU A 224 -8.85 16.38 -2.23
N ILE A 225 -8.02 15.36 -1.95
CA ILE A 225 -6.56 15.46 -1.92
C ILE A 225 -5.96 14.51 -2.95
N GLY A 226 -5.06 15.02 -3.77
CA GLY A 226 -4.35 14.31 -4.85
C GLY A 226 -4.49 15.02 -6.18
N ASP A 227 -3.92 14.46 -7.26
CA ASP A 227 -4.00 15.05 -8.60
C ASP A 227 -5.46 15.32 -8.99
N PRO A 228 -5.75 16.41 -9.73
CA PRO A 228 -7.12 16.77 -10.09
C PRO A 228 -7.89 15.62 -10.73
N CYS A 229 -9.11 15.41 -10.26
CA CYS A 229 -10.15 14.57 -10.89
C CYS A 229 -11.22 15.45 -11.54
N ASP A 230 -12.23 14.83 -12.14
CA ASP A 230 -13.29 15.50 -12.91
C ASP A 230 -14.24 16.41 -12.06
N GLY A 231 -13.85 16.75 -10.85
CA GLY A 231 -14.57 17.64 -9.95
C GLY A 231 -15.60 16.93 -9.05
N PRO A 232 -16.23 17.69 -8.14
CA PRO A 232 -17.23 17.15 -7.24
C PRO A 232 -18.47 16.67 -8.02
N PRO A 233 -19.20 15.67 -7.48
CA PRO A 233 -20.45 15.24 -8.09
C PRO A 233 -21.46 16.41 -8.11
N ALA A 234 -22.34 16.41 -9.11
CA ALA A 234 -23.45 17.35 -9.14
C ALA A 234 -24.37 17.13 -7.93
N ASN A 235 -25.00 18.21 -7.43
CA ASN A 235 -26.01 18.16 -6.37
C ASN A 235 -25.52 17.64 -5.01
N ILE A 236 -24.31 18.04 -4.57
CA ILE A 236 -23.81 17.74 -3.22
C ILE A 236 -24.52 18.52 -2.09
N GLY A 237 -25.61 19.23 -2.40
CA GLY A 237 -26.42 19.94 -1.41
C GLY A 237 -25.68 21.09 -0.71
N ARG A 238 -25.67 21.04 0.64
CA ARG A 238 -25.01 22.08 1.47
C ARG A 238 -23.53 21.83 1.69
N VAL A 239 -23.00 20.69 1.22
CA VAL A 239 -21.61 20.29 1.45
C VAL A 239 -20.66 21.19 0.65
N ARG A 240 -19.70 21.80 1.32
CA ARG A 240 -18.62 22.55 0.68
C ARG A 240 -17.53 21.59 0.24
N TRP A 241 -17.13 21.64 -1.01
CA TRP A 241 -16.15 20.76 -1.60
C TRP A 241 -14.88 21.53 -2.00
N TYR A 242 -13.74 21.10 -1.44
CA TYR A 242 -12.45 21.72 -1.69
C TYR A 242 -11.52 20.76 -2.41
N GLN A 243 -11.08 21.12 -3.61
CA GLN A 243 -10.05 20.40 -4.35
C GLN A 243 -8.69 20.96 -3.94
N CYS A 244 -7.93 20.17 -3.17
CA CYS A 244 -6.67 20.60 -2.56
C CYS A 244 -5.45 20.37 -3.45
N GLY A 245 -5.59 19.57 -4.53
CA GLY A 245 -4.43 19.15 -5.31
C GLY A 245 -3.49 18.24 -4.53
N ASN A 246 -2.24 18.11 -5.00
CA ASN A 246 -1.20 17.36 -4.31
C ASN A 246 -0.67 18.16 -3.12
N LEU A 247 -0.67 17.55 -1.96
CA LEU A 247 -0.16 18.10 -0.70
C LEU A 247 1.01 17.25 -0.18
N SER A 248 1.87 17.85 0.64
CA SER A 248 2.87 17.11 1.39
C SER A 248 2.21 16.16 2.41
N GLY A 249 2.88 15.05 2.76
CA GLY A 249 2.38 14.11 3.76
C GLY A 249 1.98 14.76 5.09
N GLU A 250 2.74 15.76 5.55
CA GLU A 250 2.44 16.55 6.75
C GLU A 250 1.11 17.28 6.64
N LYS A 251 0.86 17.98 5.51
CA LYS A 251 -0.40 18.70 5.28
C LYS A 251 -1.59 17.76 5.14
N VAL A 252 -1.39 16.58 4.52
CA VAL A 252 -2.42 15.54 4.48
C VAL A 252 -2.73 15.03 5.87
N SER A 253 -1.70 14.76 6.69
CA SER A 253 -1.84 14.35 8.09
C SER A 253 -2.61 15.38 8.92
N GLU A 254 -2.30 16.66 8.79
CA GLU A 254 -3.03 17.74 9.47
C GLU A 254 -4.52 17.77 9.10
N LEU A 255 -4.86 17.63 7.83
CA LEU A 255 -6.25 17.56 7.38
C LEU A 255 -6.97 16.34 7.93
N PHE A 256 -6.31 15.18 7.98
CA PHE A 256 -6.87 13.97 8.57
C PHE A 256 -7.15 14.13 10.06
N LEU A 257 -6.22 14.71 10.82
CA LEU A 257 -6.39 14.97 12.25
C LEU A 257 -7.52 15.96 12.57
N GLN A 258 -7.89 16.81 11.61
CA GLN A 258 -9.00 17.75 11.72
C GLN A 258 -10.34 17.19 11.22
N SER A 259 -10.35 16.01 10.58
CA SER A 259 -11.50 15.42 9.92
C SER A 259 -12.02 14.20 10.66
N ARG A 260 -13.35 14.01 10.67
CA ARG A 260 -13.99 12.83 11.29
C ARG A 260 -14.00 11.62 10.36
N PHE A 261 -14.19 11.84 9.04
CA PHE A 261 -14.47 10.77 8.09
C PHE A 261 -13.44 10.71 6.97
N GLY A 262 -13.06 9.49 6.57
CA GLY A 262 -12.24 9.23 5.41
C GLY A 262 -13.02 8.38 4.39
N LEU A 263 -13.35 8.95 3.24
CA LEU A 263 -14.12 8.27 2.21
C LEU A 263 -13.19 7.51 1.28
N LEU A 264 -13.52 6.25 0.98
CA LEU A 264 -12.76 5.46 0.01
C LEU A 264 -13.67 4.53 -0.79
N TYR A 265 -13.26 4.25 -2.04
CA TYR A 265 -13.85 3.21 -2.88
C TYR A 265 -12.80 2.13 -3.12
N TYR A 266 -12.99 0.96 -2.51
CA TYR A 266 -12.00 -0.11 -2.58
C TYR A 266 -12.67 -1.49 -2.46
N PRO A 267 -12.16 -2.56 -3.12
CA PRO A 267 -12.70 -3.90 -2.96
C PRO A 267 -12.54 -4.38 -1.51
N ARG A 268 -13.63 -4.85 -0.88
CA ARG A 268 -13.61 -5.27 0.53
C ARG A 268 -12.55 -6.32 0.84
N HIS A 269 -12.39 -7.32 -0.01
CA HIS A 269 -11.43 -8.42 0.18
C HIS A 269 -9.96 -7.99 0.06
N LEU A 270 -9.69 -6.75 -0.35
CA LEU A 270 -8.34 -6.18 -0.46
C LEU A 270 -8.13 -5.00 0.50
N LEU A 271 -9.09 -4.68 1.37
CA LEU A 271 -9.08 -3.46 2.18
C LEU A 271 -7.81 -3.35 3.05
N SER A 272 -7.34 -4.45 3.62
CA SER A 272 -6.09 -4.52 4.41
C SER A 272 -4.82 -4.22 3.61
N LYS A 273 -4.91 -4.19 2.27
CA LYS A 273 -3.81 -3.82 1.35
C LYS A 273 -3.81 -2.32 1.01
N SER A 274 -4.82 -1.58 1.39
CA SER A 274 -4.96 -0.18 1.01
C SER A 274 -4.12 0.74 1.90
N GLY A 275 -3.09 1.39 1.34
CA GLY A 275 -2.33 2.42 2.04
C GLY A 275 -3.17 3.64 2.45
N VAL A 276 -4.24 3.94 1.69
CA VAL A 276 -5.23 4.99 2.05
C VAL A 276 -6.05 4.58 3.26
N PHE A 277 -6.51 3.31 3.32
CA PHE A 277 -7.21 2.80 4.50
C PHE A 277 -6.27 2.79 5.73
N ALA A 278 -5.03 2.36 5.55
CA ALA A 278 -4.00 2.41 6.59
C ALA A 278 -3.75 3.86 7.08
N ALA A 279 -3.75 4.84 6.17
CA ALA A 279 -3.60 6.25 6.52
C ALA A 279 -4.81 6.77 7.32
N TYR A 280 -6.03 6.41 6.98
CA TYR A 280 -7.21 6.75 7.80
C TYR A 280 -7.14 6.08 9.17
N ALA A 281 -6.80 4.80 9.23
CA ALA A 281 -6.68 4.04 10.47
C ALA A 281 -5.60 4.63 11.40
N SER A 282 -4.40 4.93 10.87
CA SER A 282 -3.30 5.53 11.66
C SER A 282 -3.64 6.90 12.25
N HIS A 283 -4.51 7.66 11.57
CA HIS A 283 -4.97 8.98 12.02
C HIS A 283 -6.27 8.93 12.84
N ARG A 284 -6.77 7.72 13.17
CA ARG A 284 -8.00 7.54 13.94
C ARG A 284 -9.20 8.26 13.29
N VAL A 285 -9.24 8.26 11.95
CA VAL A 285 -10.34 8.76 11.13
C VAL A 285 -11.31 7.61 10.89
N VAL A 286 -12.62 7.82 10.98
CA VAL A 286 -13.62 6.78 10.66
C VAL A 286 -13.60 6.48 9.17
N PRO A 287 -13.16 5.28 8.74
CA PRO A 287 -13.16 4.96 7.32
C PRO A 287 -14.59 4.65 6.84
N ILE A 288 -14.99 5.28 5.74
CA ILE A 288 -16.30 5.07 5.09
C ILE A 288 -16.08 4.40 3.75
N LEU A 289 -16.50 3.16 3.60
CA LEU A 289 -16.33 2.38 2.38
C LEU A 289 -17.55 2.51 1.47
N LEU A 290 -17.35 3.05 0.26
CA LEU A 290 -18.36 3.18 -0.78
C LEU A 290 -18.24 2.09 -1.87
N ALA A 291 -17.85 0.89 -1.51
CA ALA A 291 -17.64 -0.22 -2.44
C ALA A 291 -18.94 -0.95 -2.81
N GLN A 292 -18.86 -1.75 -3.88
CA GLN A 292 -19.90 -2.74 -4.19
C GLN A 292 -19.93 -3.86 -3.12
N PRO A 293 -21.08 -4.55 -2.96
CA PRO A 293 -21.16 -5.72 -2.08
C PRO A 293 -20.06 -6.76 -2.42
N GLY A 294 -19.49 -7.35 -1.39
CA GLY A 294 -18.46 -8.38 -1.50
C GLY A 294 -18.17 -8.95 -0.12
N SER A 295 -17.47 -10.08 -0.06
CA SER A 295 -17.06 -10.64 1.22
C SER A 295 -16.11 -9.69 1.95
N PRO A 296 -16.31 -9.42 3.25
CA PRO A 296 -15.37 -8.65 4.05
C PRO A 296 -14.02 -9.38 4.16
N VAL A 297 -12.98 -8.65 4.52
CA VAL A 297 -11.70 -9.24 4.93
C VAL A 297 -11.88 -9.87 6.31
N GLU A 298 -11.33 -11.06 6.54
CA GLU A 298 -11.51 -11.80 7.80
C GLU A 298 -11.12 -10.99 9.06
N GLU A 299 -10.07 -10.17 8.94
CA GLU A 299 -9.54 -9.32 10.02
C GLU A 299 -10.24 -7.97 10.18
N LEU A 300 -10.92 -7.48 9.12
CA LEU A 300 -11.60 -6.19 9.09
C LEU A 300 -13.11 -6.40 8.99
N LYS A 301 -13.84 -5.92 9.98
CA LYS A 301 -15.29 -6.09 10.10
C LYS A 301 -16.01 -4.75 9.89
N PRO A 302 -17.09 -4.72 9.06
CA PRO A 302 -17.97 -3.54 9.02
C PRO A 302 -18.55 -3.27 10.41
N GLN A 303 -18.86 -2.02 10.70
CA GLN A 303 -19.38 -1.51 11.96
C GLN A 303 -18.41 -1.67 13.16
N THR A 304 -17.24 -2.26 12.94
CA THR A 304 -16.17 -2.36 13.96
C THR A 304 -14.93 -1.55 13.54
N HIS A 305 -14.45 -1.76 12.30
CA HIS A 305 -13.24 -1.11 11.81
C HIS A 305 -13.52 -0.06 10.73
N TYR A 306 -14.68 -0.10 10.11
CA TYR A 306 -15.13 0.86 9.08
C TYR A 306 -16.64 0.86 8.96
N LEU A 307 -17.19 1.93 8.39
CA LEU A 307 -18.59 1.99 7.99
C LEU A 307 -18.75 1.62 6.52
N ASP A 308 -19.72 0.77 6.24
CA ASP A 308 -20.10 0.44 4.87
C ASP A 308 -21.29 1.28 4.43
N SER A 309 -21.15 2.03 3.35
CA SER A 309 -22.22 2.89 2.84
C SER A 309 -23.50 2.14 2.42
N SER A 310 -23.39 0.81 2.22
CA SER A 310 -24.56 -0.02 1.87
C SER A 310 -25.43 -0.40 3.08
N ASP A 311 -24.87 -0.33 4.29
CA ASP A 311 -25.52 -0.76 5.54
C ASP A 311 -25.22 0.24 6.68
N MET A 312 -25.27 1.53 6.35
CA MET A 312 -25.09 2.57 7.35
C MET A 312 -26.35 2.72 8.21
N GLN A 313 -26.22 2.43 9.49
CA GLN A 313 -27.18 2.84 10.50
C GLN A 313 -26.91 4.28 10.96
N SER A 314 -27.87 4.92 11.58
CA SER A 314 -27.64 6.18 12.27
C SER A 314 -26.81 5.90 13.53
N LEU A 315 -25.60 6.42 13.59
CA LEU A 315 -24.69 6.28 14.71
C LEU A 315 -24.51 7.62 15.42
N ASP A 316 -24.45 7.57 16.72
CA ASP A 316 -24.03 8.71 17.52
C ASP A 316 -22.50 8.89 17.50
N THR A 317 -22.03 9.99 18.06
CA THR A 317 -20.59 10.30 18.07
C THR A 317 -19.79 9.28 18.88
N ALA A 318 -20.36 8.68 19.91
CA ALA A 318 -19.68 7.69 20.74
C ALA A 318 -19.46 6.37 19.98
N ALA A 319 -20.48 5.91 19.25
CA ALA A 319 -20.35 4.73 18.40
C ALA A 319 -19.35 4.94 17.25
N MET A 320 -19.34 6.13 16.64
CA MET A 320 -18.33 6.49 15.63
C MET A 320 -16.92 6.53 16.22
N GLN A 321 -16.75 7.06 17.43
CA GLN A 321 -15.48 7.04 18.14
C GLN A 321 -15.01 5.60 18.37
N GLY A 322 -15.90 4.70 18.80
CA GLY A 322 -15.57 3.28 18.96
C GLY A 322 -15.03 2.64 17.67
N ILE A 323 -15.63 2.94 16.53
CA ILE A 323 -15.14 2.45 15.22
C ILE A 323 -13.74 3.01 14.88
N ALA A 324 -13.53 4.29 15.14
CA ALA A 324 -12.23 4.93 14.93
C ALA A 324 -11.15 4.30 15.81
N ASP A 325 -11.50 4.00 17.07
CA ASP A 325 -10.61 3.40 18.07
C ASP A 325 -10.23 1.97 17.70
N GLU A 326 -11.21 1.14 17.37
CA GLU A 326 -10.98 -0.25 16.95
C GLU A 326 -10.16 -0.33 15.68
N CYS A 327 -10.44 0.54 14.70
CA CYS A 327 -9.66 0.63 13.46
C CYS A 327 -8.21 1.07 13.73
N TRP A 328 -8.03 2.07 14.62
CA TRP A 328 -6.71 2.55 15.02
C TRP A 328 -5.93 1.47 15.80
N GLN A 329 -6.55 0.76 16.76
CA GLN A 329 -5.93 -0.35 17.48
C GLN A 329 -5.51 -1.49 16.55
N TRP A 330 -6.37 -1.86 15.60
CA TRP A 330 -6.00 -2.83 14.55
C TRP A 330 -4.74 -2.38 13.81
N TYR A 331 -4.69 -1.09 13.39
CA TYR A 331 -3.55 -0.55 12.68
C TYR A 331 -2.26 -0.59 13.51
N VAL A 332 -2.31 -0.06 14.72
CA VAL A 332 -1.15 0.01 15.62
C VAL A 332 -0.57 -1.38 15.89
N ASN A 333 -1.45 -2.36 16.13
CA ASN A 333 -1.04 -3.72 16.50
C ASN A 333 -0.59 -4.59 15.33
N THR A 334 -1.00 -4.26 14.09
CA THR A 334 -0.80 -5.17 12.95
C THR A 334 -0.16 -4.53 11.72
N ARG A 335 -0.17 -3.20 11.60
CA ARG A 335 0.19 -2.48 10.38
C ARG A 335 1.14 -1.31 10.56
N SER A 336 1.38 -0.86 11.79
CA SER A 336 2.20 0.33 12.06
C SER A 336 3.63 0.21 11.51
N ALA A 337 4.25 1.36 11.32
CA ALA A 337 5.66 1.43 10.94
C ALA A 337 6.56 0.67 11.93
N ASN A 338 6.20 0.62 13.22
CA ASN A 338 6.94 -0.15 14.22
C ASN A 338 6.83 -1.66 13.99
N VAL A 339 5.63 -2.19 13.70
CA VAL A 339 5.44 -3.61 13.35
C VAL A 339 6.23 -3.97 12.09
N CYS A 340 6.20 -3.08 11.10
CA CYS A 340 6.98 -3.26 9.88
C CYS A 340 8.49 -3.23 10.16
N LYS A 341 8.96 -2.28 10.98
CA LYS A 341 10.34 -2.15 11.41
C LYS A 341 10.86 -3.43 12.07
N GLU A 342 10.12 -3.98 13.04
CA GLU A 342 10.49 -5.22 13.72
C GLU A 342 10.71 -6.38 12.73
N LEU A 343 9.81 -6.52 11.75
CA LEU A 343 9.93 -7.55 10.72
C LEU A 343 11.23 -7.42 9.90
N TYR A 344 11.59 -6.21 9.47
CA TYR A 344 12.82 -5.97 8.71
C TYR A 344 14.08 -6.16 9.55
N VAL A 345 14.05 -5.74 10.82
CA VAL A 345 15.12 -5.97 11.78
C VAL A 345 15.36 -7.47 11.97
N ASP A 346 14.28 -8.27 12.09
CA ASP A 346 14.37 -9.73 12.21
C ASP A 346 14.97 -10.37 10.94
N TRP A 347 14.67 -9.85 9.75
CA TRP A 347 15.29 -10.32 8.52
C TRP A 347 16.79 -9.99 8.43
N CYS A 348 17.24 -8.95 9.10
CA CYS A 348 18.66 -8.55 9.15
C CYS A 348 19.43 -9.18 10.31
N ARG A 349 18.79 -9.93 11.21
CA ARG A 349 19.48 -10.71 12.25
C ARG A 349 20.16 -11.94 11.64
N ASP A 350 21.30 -12.28 12.24
CA ASP A 350 22.13 -13.42 11.82
C ASP A 350 21.47 -14.76 12.13
#